data_1229ee84818033208545936cedc9fc37
#
_entry.id   1229ee84818033208545936cedc9fc37
#
_cell.length_a   1.000
_cell.length_b   1.000
_cell.length_c   1.000
_cell.angle_alpha   90.00
_cell.angle_beta   90.00
_cell.angle_gamma   90.00
#
_symmetry.space_group_name_H-M   'P 1'
#
loop_
_entity.id
_entity.type
_entity.pdbx_description
1 polymer ?
#
loop_
_entity_poly.entity_id
_entity_poly.type
_entity_poly.pdbx_seq_one_letter_code
_entity_poly.pdbx_strand_id
1 'polypeptide(L)'
;MKLKLESGKEVELKNLSIDERDELMDSVDYDMDGKDVKIKMMHSTMTKFIRIGIKGEVTDKFLLGLTFSEKTEIFTKIQNECMNLGEEKASK
;
A
#
# COMPACT_ATOMS: atom_id res chain seq x y z
N MET A 1 -0.08 11.57 6.98
CA MET A 1 1.39 11.47 6.89
C MET A 1 1.83 11.71 5.46
N LYS A 2 2.81 12.57 5.30
CA LYS A 2 3.32 12.87 3.96
C LYS A 2 4.44 11.92 3.59
N LEU A 3 4.42 11.48 2.35
CA LEU A 3 5.45 10.60 1.81
C LEU A 3 6.10 11.28 0.63
N LYS A 4 7.41 11.45 0.70
CA LYS A 4 8.17 11.98 -0.43
C LYS A 4 8.82 10.82 -1.16
N LEU A 5 8.50 10.70 -2.44
CA LEU A 5 9.05 9.64 -3.27
C LEU A 5 10.45 10.00 -3.76
N GLU A 6 11.20 9.00 -4.16
CA GLU A 6 12.55 9.24 -4.67
C GLU A 6 12.53 10.16 -5.89
N SER A 7 11.46 10.12 -6.67
CA SER A 7 11.32 10.98 -7.84
C SER A 7 11.12 12.45 -7.47
N GLY A 8 10.88 12.76 -6.20
CA GLY A 8 10.58 14.10 -5.74
C GLY A 8 9.10 14.39 -5.59
N LYS A 9 8.25 13.52 -6.10
CA LYS A 9 6.81 13.68 -5.95
C LYS A 9 6.40 13.41 -4.51
N GLU A 10 5.43 14.18 -4.03
CA GLU A 10 4.90 13.99 -2.67
C GLU A 10 3.46 13.53 -2.74
N VAL A 11 3.11 12.62 -1.84
CA VAL A 11 1.73 12.19 -1.67
C VAL A 11 1.41 12.22 -0.18
N GLU A 12 0.13 12.36 0.14
CA GLU A 12 -0.30 12.34 1.53
C GLU A 12 -1.04 11.04 1.80
N LEU A 13 -0.56 10.30 2.79
CA LEU A 13 -1.19 9.06 3.19
C LEU A 13 -2.23 9.33 4.25
N LYS A 14 -3.34 8.64 4.13
CA LYS A 14 -4.44 8.79 5.07
C LYS A 14 -4.20 7.89 6.28
N ASN A 15 -4.74 8.30 7.43
CA ASN A 15 -4.73 7.43 8.62
C ASN A 15 -5.82 6.38 8.42
N LEU A 16 -5.39 5.15 8.24
CA LEU A 16 -6.32 4.06 7.95
C LEU A 16 -7.04 3.63 9.22
N SER A 17 -8.35 3.43 9.10
CA SER A 17 -9.11 2.81 10.18
C SER A 17 -8.78 1.33 10.24
N ILE A 18 -9.20 0.67 11.33
CA ILE A 18 -8.96 -0.76 11.46
C ILE A 18 -9.67 -1.52 10.34
N ASP A 19 -10.87 -1.08 9.98
CA ASP A 19 -11.62 -1.73 8.90
C ASP A 19 -10.93 -1.58 7.56
N GLU A 20 -10.36 -0.41 7.30
CA GLU A 20 -9.64 -0.18 6.04
C GLU A 20 -8.38 -1.04 5.97
N ARG A 21 -7.66 -1.15 7.07
CA ARG A 21 -6.47 -1.99 7.11
C ARG A 21 -6.83 -3.45 6.91
N ASP A 22 -7.88 -3.90 7.56
CA ASP A 22 -8.35 -5.27 7.40
C ASP A 22 -8.77 -5.54 5.97
N GLU A 23 -9.48 -4.61 5.36
CA GLU A 23 -9.90 -4.76 3.97
C GLU A 23 -8.69 -4.89 3.05
N LEU A 24 -7.68 -4.07 3.25
CA LEU A 24 -6.48 -4.13 2.43
C LEU A 24 -5.73 -5.44 2.63
N MET A 25 -5.55 -5.85 3.87
CA MET A 25 -4.82 -7.09 4.13
C MET A 25 -5.58 -8.31 3.62
N ASP A 26 -6.90 -8.29 3.73
CA ASP A 26 -7.71 -9.39 3.22
C ASP A 26 -7.74 -9.44 1.70
N SER A 27 -7.47 -8.31 1.04
CA SER A 27 -7.48 -8.26 -0.42
C SER A 27 -6.22 -8.85 -1.04
N VAL A 28 -5.18 -9.05 -0.24
CA VAL A 28 -3.93 -9.61 -0.75
C VAL A 28 -4.09 -11.11 -0.98
N ASP A 29 -3.85 -11.53 -2.21
CA ASP A 29 -3.95 -12.94 -2.56
C ASP A 29 -2.53 -13.47 -2.71
N TYR A 30 -2.10 -14.24 -1.72
CA TYR A 30 -0.74 -14.77 -1.71
C TYR A 30 -0.68 -16.09 -2.46
N ASP A 31 0.39 -16.24 -3.22
CA ASP A 31 0.71 -17.51 -3.85
C ASP A 31 1.72 -18.21 -2.95
N MET A 32 1.28 -19.28 -2.33
CA MET A 32 2.09 -20.03 -1.36
C MET A 32 2.78 -21.22 -2.01
N ASP A 33 3.00 -21.16 -3.29
CA ASP A 33 3.63 -22.26 -4.02
C ASP A 33 5.11 -22.35 -3.70
N GLY A 34 5.53 -23.53 -3.25
CA GLY A 34 6.93 -23.76 -2.96
C GLY A 34 7.40 -23.08 -1.68
N LYS A 35 8.63 -22.58 -1.72
CA LYS A 35 9.25 -21.94 -0.57
C LYS A 35 9.00 -20.43 -0.51
N ASP A 36 8.62 -19.85 -1.63
CA ASP A 36 8.45 -18.42 -1.71
C ASP A 36 6.98 -18.03 -1.61
N VAL A 37 6.74 -16.94 -0.91
CA VAL A 37 5.41 -16.36 -0.82
C VAL A 37 5.38 -15.17 -1.76
N LYS A 38 4.50 -15.22 -2.74
CA LYS A 38 4.35 -14.14 -3.72
C LYS A 38 2.93 -13.62 -3.69
N ILE A 39 2.79 -12.36 -4.03
CA ILE A 39 1.47 -11.74 -4.12
C ILE A 39 0.95 -11.95 -5.53
N LYS A 40 -0.20 -12.60 -5.64
CA LYS A 40 -0.89 -12.75 -6.92
C LYS A 40 -1.48 -11.41 -7.31
N MET A 41 -1.58 -11.18 -8.63
CA MET A 41 -2.19 -9.96 -9.17
C MET A 41 -1.62 -8.71 -8.48
N MET A 42 -0.29 -8.66 -8.39
CA MET A 42 0.40 -7.61 -7.66
C MET A 42 -0.02 -6.20 -8.10
N HIS A 43 -0.17 -5.99 -9.40
CA HIS A 43 -0.52 -4.66 -9.89
C HIS A 43 -1.89 -4.20 -9.42
N SER A 44 -2.86 -5.09 -9.44
CA SER A 44 -4.20 -4.78 -8.95
C SER A 44 -4.20 -4.53 -7.46
N THR A 45 -3.42 -5.33 -6.72
CA THR A 45 -3.28 -5.17 -5.29
C THR A 45 -2.65 -3.82 -4.96
N MET A 46 -1.59 -3.45 -5.66
CA MET A 46 -0.93 -2.17 -5.45
C MET A 46 -1.89 -1.01 -5.71
N THR A 47 -2.65 -1.10 -6.78
CA THR A 47 -3.62 -0.07 -7.11
C THR A 47 -4.66 0.08 -6.01
N LYS A 48 -5.17 -1.03 -5.49
CA LYS A 48 -6.16 -0.98 -4.42
C LYS A 48 -5.58 -0.35 -3.15
N PHE A 49 -4.37 -0.70 -2.78
CA PHE A 49 -3.71 -0.10 -1.62
C PHE A 49 -3.58 1.40 -1.80
N ILE A 50 -3.17 1.83 -3.00
CA ILE A 50 -2.97 3.25 -3.26
C ILE A 50 -4.29 4.01 -3.23
N ARG A 51 -5.36 3.44 -3.81
CA ARG A 51 -6.66 4.09 -3.81
C ARG A 51 -7.20 4.31 -2.40
N ILE A 52 -7.00 3.35 -1.53
CA ILE A 52 -7.50 3.45 -0.16
C ILE A 52 -6.55 4.21 0.73
N GLY A 53 -5.25 4.06 0.50
CA GLY A 53 -4.23 4.59 1.41
C GLY A 53 -3.87 6.06 1.21
N ILE A 54 -4.15 6.63 0.05
CA ILE A 54 -3.85 8.05 -0.19
C ILE A 54 -5.04 8.88 0.25
N LYS A 55 -4.74 9.98 0.95
CA LYS A 55 -5.76 10.91 1.41
C LYS A 55 -6.37 11.64 0.22
N GLY A 56 -7.69 11.73 0.21
CA GLY A 56 -8.40 12.42 -0.84
C GLY A 56 -8.77 11.51 -1.99
N GLU A 57 -9.16 12.10 -3.10
CA GLU A 57 -9.61 11.37 -4.26
C GLU A 57 -8.43 10.93 -5.13
N VAL A 58 -8.39 9.63 -5.42
CA VAL A 58 -7.35 9.07 -6.28
C VAL A 58 -7.99 8.75 -7.62
N THR A 59 -7.65 9.56 -8.63
CA THR A 59 -8.23 9.39 -9.96
C THR A 59 -7.41 8.39 -10.77
N ASP A 60 -8.03 7.84 -11.80
CA ASP A 60 -7.30 6.96 -12.72
C ASP A 60 -6.17 7.72 -13.40
N LYS A 61 -6.38 8.99 -13.71
CA LYS A 61 -5.34 9.81 -14.33
C LYS A 61 -4.11 9.90 -13.43
N PHE A 62 -4.32 10.10 -12.13
CA PHE A 62 -3.22 10.13 -11.18
C PHE A 62 -2.45 8.81 -11.19
N LEU A 63 -3.19 7.70 -11.14
CA LEU A 63 -2.57 6.37 -11.11
C LEU A 63 -1.80 6.08 -12.38
N LEU A 64 -2.34 6.46 -13.53
CA LEU A 64 -1.67 6.23 -14.81
C LEU A 64 -0.40 7.05 -14.94
N GLY A 65 -0.31 8.16 -14.21
CA GLY A 65 0.88 9.00 -14.23
C GLY A 65 2.01 8.52 -13.34
N LEU A 66 1.78 7.47 -12.54
CA LEU A 66 2.81 6.94 -11.67
C LEU A 66 3.69 5.95 -12.40
N THR A 67 5.01 6.04 -12.15
CA THR A 67 5.92 5.00 -12.62
C THR A 67 5.76 3.77 -11.74
N PHE A 68 6.29 2.65 -12.21
CA PHE A 68 6.25 1.43 -11.42
C PHE A 68 6.98 1.62 -10.09
N SER A 69 8.12 2.32 -10.12
CA SER A 69 8.87 2.61 -8.90
C SER A 69 8.04 3.43 -7.92
N GLU A 70 7.34 4.44 -8.41
CA GLU A 70 6.50 5.28 -7.56
C GLU A 70 5.36 4.47 -6.95
N LYS A 71 4.71 3.63 -7.74
CA LYS A 71 3.66 2.75 -7.23
C LYS A 71 4.19 1.82 -6.15
N THR A 72 5.36 1.26 -6.38
CA THR A 72 5.96 0.33 -5.43
C THR A 72 6.29 1.02 -4.12
N GLU A 73 6.83 2.23 -4.18
CA GLU A 73 7.14 2.98 -2.97
C GLU A 73 5.89 3.27 -2.15
N ILE A 74 4.83 3.73 -2.81
CA ILE A 74 3.57 4.06 -2.13
C ILE A 74 2.96 2.79 -1.54
N PHE A 75 2.90 1.74 -2.32
CA PHE A 75 2.35 0.46 -1.86
C PHE A 75 3.10 -0.07 -0.65
N THR A 76 4.43 -0.07 -0.73
CA THR A 76 5.26 -0.60 0.35
C THR A 76 5.04 0.19 1.63
N LYS A 77 4.96 1.52 1.51
CA LYS A 77 4.73 2.35 2.68
C LYS A 77 3.38 2.08 3.32
N ILE A 78 2.34 1.97 2.51
CA ILE A 78 1.00 1.68 3.01
C ILE A 78 0.96 0.29 3.66
N GLN A 79 1.59 -0.69 3.01
CA GLN A 79 1.64 -2.04 3.55
C GLN A 79 2.35 -2.06 4.90
N ASN A 80 3.46 -1.35 5.01
CA ASN A 80 4.19 -1.28 6.27
C ASN A 80 3.37 -0.61 7.37
N GLU A 81 2.62 0.43 7.03
CA GLU A 81 1.76 1.08 8.01
C GLU A 81 0.67 0.13 8.51
N CYS A 82 0.13 -0.69 7.62
CA CYS A 82 -0.88 -1.67 8.01
C CYS A 82 -0.31 -2.74 8.95
N MET A 83 0.91 -3.18 8.69
CA MET A 83 1.53 -4.26 9.44
C MET A 83 2.21 -3.79 10.71
N ASN A 84 2.92 -2.68 10.61
CA ASN A 84 3.77 -2.22 11.72
C ASN A 84 2.97 -1.78 12.94
N LEU A 85 1.73 -1.39 12.74
CA LEU A 85 0.92 -0.94 13.86
C LEU A 85 0.76 -2.04 14.92
N GLY A 86 0.56 -3.26 14.46
CA GLY A 86 0.50 -4.41 15.35
C GLY A 86 1.86 -4.77 15.93
N GLU A 87 2.88 -4.70 15.10
CA GLU A 87 4.23 -5.05 15.52
C GLU A 87 4.77 -4.09 16.57
N GLU A 88 4.49 -2.81 16.43
CA GLU A 88 4.91 -1.84 17.42
C GLU A 88 4.36 -2.19 18.79
N LYS A 89 3.10 -2.58 18.85
CA LYS A 89 2.49 -2.96 20.12
C LYS A 89 3.10 -4.23 20.66
N ALA A 90 3.43 -5.17 19.79
CA ALA A 90 3.98 -6.44 20.21
C ALA A 90 5.41 -6.29 20.70
N SER A 91 6.18 -5.37 20.14
CA SER A 91 7.58 -5.22 20.49
C SER A 91 7.77 -4.37 21.74
N LYS A 92 6.73 -3.82 22.26
CA LYS A 92 6.81 -3.03 23.48
C LYS A 92 6.23 -3.78 24.66
#